data_4116f361db71b36ffab7bf37003d8736
#
_entry.id   4116f361db71b36ffab7bf37003d8736
#
_cell.length_a   1.000
_cell.length_b   1.000
_cell.length_c   1.000
_cell.angle_alpha   90.00
_cell.angle_beta   90.00
_cell.angle_gamma   90.00
#
_symmetry.space_group_name_H-M   'P 1'
#
loop_
_entity.id
_entity.type
_entity.pdbx_description
1 polymer ?
#
loop_
_entity_poly.entity_id
_entity_poly.type
_entity_poly.pdbx_seq_one_letter_code
_entity_poly.pdbx_strand_id
1 'polypeptide(L)'
;YMVFYIGTEPGKMAQAEEGFKRIINDLHQNLLSEEDVNRGKNQLEGDYYRNMQSLGSRSGEAAALTMEGYPLSFTKDQIEKSKNVTPEQLREIVKKYLNVDSAYTIKVLP
;
A
#
# COMPACT_ATOMS: atom_id res chain seq x y z
N TYR A 1 -5.36 -1.04 -9.74
CA TYR A 1 -5.15 -2.37 -9.15
C TYR A 1 -4.20 -2.27 -7.96
N MET A 2 -4.27 -3.26 -7.06
CA MET A 2 -3.37 -3.37 -5.93
C MET A 2 -2.63 -4.71 -6.03
N VAL A 3 -1.33 -4.74 -5.76
CA VAL A 3 -0.50 -5.94 -5.86
C VAL A 3 0.19 -6.18 -4.53
N PHE A 4 0.10 -7.41 -4.05
CA PHE A 4 0.89 -7.91 -2.93
C PHE A 4 1.91 -8.92 -3.48
N TYR A 5 3.15 -8.76 -3.11
CA TYR A 5 4.23 -9.62 -3.54
C TYR A 5 4.99 -10.18 -2.34
N ILE A 6 5.36 -11.45 -2.42
CA ILE A 6 6.25 -12.09 -1.45
C ILE A 6 7.16 -13.09 -2.17
N GLY A 7 8.46 -13.01 -1.88
CA GLY A 7 9.42 -14.05 -2.22
C GLY A 7 9.51 -15.07 -1.08
N THR A 8 9.35 -16.37 -1.38
CA THR A 8 9.40 -17.43 -0.38
C THR A 8 9.97 -18.72 -0.97
N GLU A 9 10.38 -19.64 -0.12
CA GLU A 9 10.76 -20.99 -0.52
C GLU A 9 9.56 -21.74 -1.11
N PRO A 10 9.77 -22.61 -2.13
CA PRO A 10 8.68 -23.33 -2.77
C PRO A 10 7.78 -24.09 -1.78
N GLY A 11 8.37 -24.71 -0.75
CA GLY A 11 7.63 -25.44 0.28
C GLY A 11 6.76 -24.56 1.20
N LYS A 12 6.95 -23.24 1.22
CA LYS A 12 6.21 -22.29 2.06
C LYS A 12 5.17 -21.47 1.28
N MET A 13 5.00 -21.71 -0.01
CA MET A 13 4.08 -20.93 -0.86
C MET A 13 2.62 -20.98 -0.38
N ALA A 14 2.15 -22.18 0.00
CA ALA A 14 0.79 -22.32 0.51
C ALA A 14 0.59 -21.54 1.82
N GLN A 15 1.57 -21.57 2.71
CA GLN A 15 1.55 -20.81 3.96
C GLN A 15 1.55 -19.30 3.72
N ALA A 16 2.32 -18.83 2.73
CA ALA A 16 2.35 -17.41 2.36
C ALA A 16 1.01 -16.95 1.80
N GLU A 17 0.40 -17.71 0.90
CA GLU A 17 -0.93 -17.42 0.35
C GLU A 17 -2.00 -17.37 1.45
N GLU A 18 -2.01 -18.35 2.33
CA GLU A 18 -2.96 -18.39 3.45
C GLU A 18 -2.70 -17.22 4.42
N GLY A 19 -1.46 -16.81 4.62
CA GLY A 19 -1.07 -15.65 5.39
C GLY A 19 -1.69 -14.35 4.84
N PHE A 20 -1.62 -14.14 3.54
CA PHE A 20 -2.28 -12.98 2.90
C PHE A 20 -3.80 -13.00 3.09
N LYS A 21 -4.44 -14.15 2.84
CA LYS A 21 -5.89 -14.30 3.01
C LYS A 21 -6.32 -14.01 4.45
N ARG A 22 -5.58 -14.53 5.42
CA ARG A 22 -5.83 -14.31 6.84
C ARG A 22 -5.72 -12.83 7.21
N ILE A 23 -4.66 -12.15 6.77
CA ILE A 23 -4.45 -10.72 7.07
C ILE A 23 -5.58 -9.88 6.46
N ILE A 24 -5.96 -10.13 5.21
CA ILE A 24 -7.03 -9.38 4.55
C ILE A 24 -8.36 -9.62 5.29
N ASN A 25 -8.68 -10.85 5.64
CA ASN A 25 -9.89 -11.17 6.39
C ASN A 25 -9.90 -10.53 7.78
N ASP A 26 -8.76 -10.50 8.46
CA ASP A 26 -8.63 -9.82 9.75
C ASP A 26 -8.89 -8.32 9.64
N LEU A 27 -8.34 -7.67 8.61
CA LEU A 27 -8.59 -6.25 8.32
C LEU A 27 -10.07 -5.93 8.01
N HIS A 28 -10.82 -6.90 7.48
CA HIS A 28 -12.27 -6.76 7.29
C HIS A 28 -13.05 -6.78 8.61
N GLN A 29 -12.61 -7.60 9.55
CA GLN A 29 -13.31 -7.85 10.80
C GLN A 29 -12.92 -6.88 11.90
N ASN A 30 -11.63 -6.57 11.99
CA ASN A 30 -11.05 -5.81 13.07
C ASN A 30 -10.56 -4.42 12.59
N LEU A 31 -10.62 -3.44 13.49
CA LEU A 31 -9.94 -2.17 13.28
C LEU A 31 -8.45 -2.32 13.54
N LEU A 32 -7.65 -1.67 12.71
CA LEU A 32 -6.24 -1.44 13.04
C LEU A 32 -6.14 -0.54 14.28
N SER A 33 -5.14 -0.76 15.09
CA SER A 33 -4.84 0.16 16.19
C SER A 33 -4.41 1.53 15.65
N GLU A 34 -4.65 2.58 16.40
CA GLU A 34 -4.14 3.91 16.03
C GLU A 34 -2.60 3.91 15.91
N GLU A 35 -1.92 3.10 16.72
CA GLU A 35 -0.46 2.94 16.63
C GLU A 35 -0.04 2.36 15.28
N ASP A 36 -0.72 1.30 14.79
CA ASP A 36 -0.42 0.70 13.49
C ASP A 36 -0.71 1.67 12.34
N VAL A 37 -1.83 2.39 12.42
CA VAL A 37 -2.17 3.41 11.43
C VAL A 37 -1.14 4.54 11.42
N ASN A 38 -0.71 5.02 12.57
CA ASN A 38 0.30 6.06 12.67
C ASN A 38 1.68 5.57 12.18
N ARG A 39 2.03 4.30 12.45
CA ARG A 39 3.24 3.69 11.90
C ARG A 39 3.21 3.67 10.38
N GLY A 40 2.08 3.29 9.77
CA GLY A 40 1.89 3.32 8.32
C GLY A 40 2.02 4.73 7.73
N LYS A 41 1.42 5.75 8.38
CA LYS A 41 1.54 7.15 7.97
C LYS A 41 2.98 7.63 8.00
N ASN A 42 3.70 7.35 9.09
CA ASN A 42 5.11 7.73 9.25
C ASN A 42 6.00 7.04 8.21
N GLN A 43 5.71 5.77 7.90
CA GLN A 43 6.43 5.05 6.86
C GLN A 43 6.19 5.67 5.48
N LEU A 44 4.94 5.96 5.13
CA LEU A 44 4.58 6.59 3.86
C LEU A 44 5.29 7.94 3.66
N GLU A 45 5.27 8.79 4.69
CA GLU A 45 5.95 10.08 4.68
C GLU A 45 7.49 9.91 4.59
N GLY A 46 8.04 9.00 5.36
CA GLY A 46 9.48 8.71 5.35
C GLY A 46 9.97 8.17 3.99
N ASP A 47 9.18 7.29 3.35
CA ASP A 47 9.48 6.76 2.02
C ASP A 47 9.47 7.87 0.97
N TYR A 48 8.48 8.75 1.02
CA TYR A 48 8.42 9.91 0.14
C TYR A 48 9.67 10.78 0.25
N TYR A 49 10.04 11.20 1.45
CA TYR A 49 11.22 12.05 1.62
C TYR A 49 12.53 11.35 1.23
N ARG A 50 12.65 10.05 1.48
CA ARG A 50 13.81 9.28 1.01
C ARG A 50 13.89 9.26 -0.53
N ASN A 51 12.77 9.04 -1.19
CA ASN A 51 12.70 9.04 -2.64
C ASN A 51 13.04 10.42 -3.23
N MET A 52 12.64 11.50 -2.56
CA MET A 52 12.89 12.87 -3.00
C MET A 52 14.35 13.34 -2.80
N GLN A 53 15.23 12.52 -2.24
CA GLN A 53 16.64 12.89 -2.07
C GLN A 53 17.42 12.91 -3.38
N SER A 54 17.07 12.08 -4.37
CA SER A 54 17.76 12.01 -5.65
C SER A 54 17.13 12.92 -6.72
N LEU A 55 17.96 13.54 -7.55
CA LEU A 55 17.50 14.32 -8.70
C LEU A 55 16.73 13.45 -9.70
N GLY A 56 17.17 12.20 -9.90
CA GLY A 56 16.52 11.24 -10.79
C GLY A 56 15.08 10.93 -10.34
N SER A 57 14.88 10.65 -9.06
CA SER A 57 13.52 10.38 -8.53
C SER A 57 12.63 11.62 -8.62
N ARG A 58 13.16 12.80 -8.29
CA ARG A 58 12.42 14.07 -8.38
C ARG A 58 11.99 14.41 -9.82
N SER A 59 12.90 14.23 -10.79
CA SER A 59 12.58 14.48 -12.20
C SER A 59 11.61 13.43 -12.74
N GLY A 60 11.78 12.16 -12.37
CA GLY A 60 10.86 11.08 -12.74
C GLY A 60 9.45 11.30 -12.23
N GLU A 61 9.28 11.67 -10.96
CA GLU A 61 7.99 12.01 -10.40
C GLU A 61 7.36 13.22 -11.09
N ALA A 62 8.12 14.29 -11.31
CA ALA A 62 7.62 15.47 -12.00
C ALA A 62 7.14 15.15 -13.43
N ALA A 63 7.89 14.31 -14.16
CA ALA A 63 7.50 13.85 -15.49
C ALA A 63 6.22 13.03 -15.45
N ALA A 64 6.11 12.05 -14.53
CA ALA A 64 4.94 11.20 -14.39
C ALA A 64 3.68 12.02 -14.05
N LEU A 65 3.76 12.90 -13.05
CA LEU A 65 2.62 13.77 -12.67
C LEU A 65 2.18 14.67 -13.83
N THR A 66 3.14 15.23 -14.57
CA THR A 66 2.84 16.07 -15.72
C THR A 66 2.14 15.29 -16.83
N MET A 67 2.63 14.07 -17.13
CA MET A 67 2.01 13.18 -18.14
C MET A 67 0.58 12.76 -17.77
N GLU A 68 0.32 12.57 -16.48
CA GLU A 68 -0.99 12.19 -15.96
C GLU A 68 -1.94 13.39 -15.74
N GLY A 69 -1.44 14.61 -15.93
CA GLY A 69 -2.22 15.84 -15.77
C GLY A 69 -2.42 16.28 -14.31
N TYR A 70 -1.59 15.77 -13.38
CA TYR A 70 -1.63 16.17 -11.98
C TYR A 70 -0.67 17.34 -11.70
N PRO A 71 -0.97 18.19 -10.70
CA PRO A 71 -0.05 19.22 -10.24
C PRO A 71 1.20 18.57 -9.60
N LEU A 72 2.35 19.24 -9.68
CA LEU A 72 3.59 18.75 -9.09
C LEU A 72 3.54 18.54 -7.56
N SER A 73 2.59 19.20 -6.88
CA SER A 73 2.35 19.01 -5.44
C SER A 73 1.50 17.78 -5.11
N PHE A 74 0.95 17.07 -6.12
CA PHE A 74 -0.07 16.04 -5.93
C PHE A 74 0.33 14.99 -4.88
N THR A 75 1.50 14.37 -5.03
CA THR A 75 1.95 13.32 -4.09
C THR A 75 2.09 13.86 -2.67
N LYS A 76 2.69 15.04 -2.52
CA LYS A 76 2.84 15.71 -1.23
C LYS A 76 1.48 16.01 -0.59
N ASP A 77 0.53 16.51 -1.38
CA ASP A 77 -0.82 16.82 -0.92
C ASP A 77 -1.56 15.55 -0.48
N GLN A 78 -1.35 14.40 -1.16
CA GLN A 78 -1.92 13.12 -0.74
C GLN A 78 -1.33 12.63 0.59
N ILE A 79 -0.03 12.81 0.81
CA ILE A 79 0.62 12.47 2.08
C ILE A 79 0.05 13.32 3.22
N GLU A 80 -0.08 14.63 3.02
CA GLU A 80 -0.69 15.51 4.01
C GLU A 80 -2.14 15.12 4.33
N LYS A 81 -2.92 14.75 3.33
CA LYS A 81 -4.29 14.23 3.52
C LYS A 81 -4.30 12.92 4.30
N SER A 82 -3.34 12.03 4.06
CA SER A 82 -3.25 10.74 4.74
C SER A 82 -3.05 10.87 6.25
N LYS A 83 -2.50 11.98 6.74
CA LYS A 83 -2.30 12.24 8.17
C LYS A 83 -3.62 12.24 8.96
N ASN A 84 -4.72 12.59 8.31
CA ASN A 84 -6.04 12.66 8.93
C ASN A 84 -6.88 11.37 8.76
N VAL A 85 -6.34 10.33 8.13
CA VAL A 85 -7.04 9.06 7.92
C VAL A 85 -7.21 8.33 9.26
N THR A 86 -8.41 7.81 9.52
CA THR A 86 -8.73 7.04 10.73
C THR A 86 -8.73 5.53 10.47
N PRO A 87 -8.61 4.70 11.52
CA PRO A 87 -8.76 3.25 11.40
C PRO A 87 -10.07 2.83 10.73
N GLU A 88 -11.19 3.52 11.04
CA GLU A 88 -12.50 3.24 10.46
C GLU A 88 -12.52 3.50 8.96
N GLN A 89 -11.96 4.63 8.53
CA GLN A 89 -11.87 4.96 7.10
C GLN A 89 -11.01 3.93 6.35
N LEU A 90 -9.91 3.46 6.95
CA LEU A 90 -9.09 2.40 6.37
C LEU A 90 -9.87 1.10 6.23
N ARG A 91 -10.63 0.69 7.26
CA ARG A 91 -11.47 -0.51 7.19
C ARG A 91 -12.51 -0.42 6.08
N GLU A 92 -13.14 0.72 5.89
CA GLU A 92 -14.11 0.91 4.78
C GLU A 92 -13.43 0.79 3.40
N ILE A 93 -12.22 1.32 3.25
CA ILE A 93 -11.41 1.14 2.03
C ILE A 93 -11.05 -0.33 1.82
N VAL A 94 -10.61 -1.03 2.86
CA VAL A 94 -10.29 -2.46 2.82
C VAL A 94 -11.50 -3.27 2.35
N LYS A 95 -12.67 -3.06 2.97
CA LYS A 95 -13.92 -3.74 2.60
C LYS A 95 -14.31 -3.49 1.14
N LYS A 96 -14.07 -2.29 0.65
CA LYS A 96 -14.43 -1.91 -0.71
C LYS A 96 -13.49 -2.48 -1.78
N TYR A 97 -12.19 -2.55 -1.51
CA TYR A 97 -11.18 -2.81 -2.53
C TYR A 97 -10.37 -4.08 -2.32
N LEU A 98 -10.28 -4.61 -1.11
CA LEU A 98 -9.54 -5.83 -0.81
C LEU A 98 -10.50 -7.02 -0.63
N ASN A 99 -10.87 -7.64 -1.74
CA ASN A 99 -11.69 -8.85 -1.71
C ASN A 99 -10.86 -10.05 -2.13
N VAL A 100 -10.67 -11.00 -1.21
CA VAL A 100 -9.90 -12.24 -1.44
C VAL A 100 -10.51 -13.09 -2.54
N ASP A 101 -11.85 -13.14 -2.63
CA ASP A 101 -12.55 -13.99 -3.58
C ASP A 101 -12.45 -13.50 -5.03
N SER A 102 -12.16 -12.21 -5.22
CA SER A 102 -11.94 -11.59 -6.53
C SER A 102 -10.45 -11.37 -6.86
N ALA A 103 -9.55 -11.85 -6.02
CA ALA A 103 -8.12 -11.70 -6.20
C ALA A 103 -7.55 -12.73 -7.18
N TYR A 104 -6.63 -12.29 -8.03
CA TYR A 104 -5.84 -13.19 -8.87
C TYR A 104 -4.52 -13.53 -8.17
N THR A 105 -4.21 -14.81 -8.09
CA THR A 105 -2.94 -15.30 -7.53
C THR A 105 -2.04 -15.80 -8.65
N ILE A 106 -0.84 -15.25 -8.75
CA ILE A 106 0.20 -15.71 -9.68
C ILE A 106 1.32 -16.34 -8.86
N LYS A 107 1.69 -17.57 -9.21
CA LYS A 107 2.80 -18.30 -8.58
C LYS A 107 3.88 -18.55 -9.61
N VAL A 108 5.09 -18.10 -9.32
CA VAL A 108 6.25 -18.37 -10.15
C VAL A 108 7.09 -19.45 -9.44
N LEU A 109 7.26 -20.57 -10.10
CA LEU A 109 8.05 -21.72 -9.60
C LEU A 109 9.36 -21.78 -10.37
N PRO A 110 10.46 -22.28 -9.77
CA PRO A 110 11.71 -22.50 -10.46
C PRO A 110 11.60 -23.57 -11.55
#